data_3b909507eb3f2aa3788590ed6d9e30d9
#
_entry.id   3b909507eb3f2aa3788590ed6d9e30d9
#
_cell.length_a   1.000
_cell.length_b   1.000
_cell.length_c   1.000
_cell.angle_alpha   90.00
_cell.angle_beta   90.00
_cell.angle_gamma   90.00
#
_symmetry.space_group_name_H-M   'P 1'
#
loop_
_entity.id
_entity.type
_entity.pdbx_description
1 polymer ?
#
loop_
_entity_poly.entity_id
_entity_poly.type
_entity_poly.pdbx_seq_one_letter_code
_entity_poly.pdbx_strand_id
1 'polypeptide(L)'
;MTAKYFAILTNQGAARLANATALGTQLNLTQMAVGDANGTLPTPDPAQTKLVNQKRIAPLNLLAVDPNNTSQIIAEQIIPENEGGFWIREIGLYDDDGILIAVANCPETYKPQLQEGSGRTQTIRMILIVSSTSSISLKIDPSVVLATRQYVDDKAIEVKGYADDQMKKHIAADNPHKQYPLIANALKEIADAGLSAEVLKNLGLGGAKYVTSRGSNANGAWVIWSDGAIEV
;
A
#
# COMPACT_ATOMS: atom_id res chain seq x y z
N MET A 1 21.73 4.55 -35.05
CA MET A 1 21.43 5.93 -34.58
C MET A 1 21.91 6.02 -33.15
N THR A 2 22.81 6.94 -32.82
CA THR A 2 23.19 7.21 -31.43
C THR A 2 22.02 7.88 -30.72
N ALA A 3 21.63 7.40 -29.55
CA ALA A 3 20.57 8.02 -28.75
C ALA A 3 20.97 9.46 -28.39
N LYS A 4 20.12 10.42 -28.69
CA LYS A 4 20.33 11.83 -28.36
C LYS A 4 20.15 12.11 -26.87
N TYR A 5 19.25 11.36 -26.22
CA TYR A 5 18.94 11.49 -24.80
C TYR A 5 19.24 10.17 -24.11
N PHE A 6 20.02 10.23 -23.04
CA PHE A 6 20.45 9.03 -22.32
C PHE A 6 20.85 9.37 -20.89
N ALA A 7 20.83 8.35 -20.03
CA ALA A 7 21.28 8.40 -18.65
C ALA A 7 22.52 7.51 -18.48
N ILE A 8 23.45 7.95 -17.64
CA ILE A 8 24.64 7.21 -17.27
C ILE A 8 24.90 7.31 -15.77
N LEU A 9 25.58 6.30 -15.22
CA LEU A 9 26.19 6.41 -13.90
C LEU A 9 27.39 7.37 -13.96
N THR A 10 27.54 8.16 -12.91
CA THR A 10 28.80 8.88 -12.68
C THR A 10 29.89 7.91 -12.21
N ASN A 11 31.15 8.33 -12.24
CA ASN A 11 32.25 7.53 -11.69
C ASN A 11 32.04 7.22 -10.21
N GLN A 12 31.54 8.19 -9.44
CA GLN A 12 31.17 7.99 -8.02
C GLN A 12 29.99 7.04 -7.88
N GLY A 13 28.95 7.18 -8.71
CA GLY A 13 27.80 6.30 -8.71
C GLY A 13 28.15 4.85 -9.04
N ALA A 14 29.00 4.65 -10.06
CA ALA A 14 29.47 3.32 -10.42
C ALA A 14 30.30 2.68 -9.29
N ALA A 15 31.19 3.45 -8.64
CA ALA A 15 31.98 2.96 -7.51
C ALA A 15 31.07 2.61 -6.30
N ARG A 16 30.09 3.44 -5.97
CA ARG A 16 29.15 3.17 -4.86
C ARG A 16 28.28 1.95 -5.13
N LEU A 17 27.77 1.79 -6.34
CA LEU A 17 26.99 0.61 -6.72
C LEU A 17 27.83 -0.67 -6.67
N ALA A 18 29.09 -0.62 -7.16
CA ALA A 18 30.00 -1.75 -7.09
C ALA A 18 30.33 -2.14 -5.64
N ASN A 19 30.57 -1.16 -4.76
CA ASN A 19 30.80 -1.41 -3.34
C ASN A 19 29.56 -2.01 -2.65
N ALA A 20 28.37 -1.48 -2.93
CA ALA A 20 27.12 -2.02 -2.39
C ALA A 20 26.93 -3.49 -2.81
N THR A 21 27.19 -3.80 -4.09
CA THR A 21 27.13 -5.16 -4.63
C THR A 21 28.14 -6.09 -3.94
N ALA A 22 29.40 -5.64 -3.78
CA ALA A 22 30.47 -6.46 -3.19
C ALA A 22 30.25 -6.73 -1.69
N LEU A 23 29.66 -5.78 -0.97
CA LEU A 23 29.41 -5.87 0.46
C LEU A 23 28.05 -6.48 0.80
N GLY A 24 27.19 -6.76 -0.20
CA GLY A 24 25.83 -7.22 0.03
C GLY A 24 24.93 -6.16 0.68
N THR A 25 25.27 -4.89 0.55
CA THR A 25 24.48 -3.74 1.01
C THR A 25 23.66 -3.15 -0.14
N GLN A 26 22.89 -2.11 0.13
CA GLN A 26 22.08 -1.43 -0.88
C GLN A 26 22.47 0.04 -0.97
N LEU A 27 22.55 0.56 -2.22
CA LEU A 27 22.67 1.97 -2.50
C LEU A 27 21.30 2.64 -2.39
N ASN A 28 21.20 3.68 -1.58
CA ASN A 28 19.94 4.34 -1.26
C ASN A 28 19.79 5.62 -2.11
N LEU A 29 19.01 5.54 -3.19
CA LEU A 29 18.68 6.69 -4.03
C LEU A 29 17.48 7.42 -3.45
N THR A 30 17.66 8.69 -3.09
CA THR A 30 16.63 9.44 -2.33
C THR A 30 16.10 10.66 -3.04
N GLN A 31 16.90 11.31 -3.88
CA GLN A 31 16.55 12.58 -4.48
C GLN A 31 16.84 12.62 -5.98
N MET A 32 16.05 13.44 -6.68
CA MET A 32 16.29 13.81 -8.05
C MET A 32 16.43 15.33 -8.15
N ALA A 33 17.42 15.79 -8.90
CA ALA A 33 17.56 17.18 -9.28
C ALA A 33 17.29 17.37 -10.77
N VAL A 34 16.82 18.56 -11.12
CA VAL A 34 16.71 19.03 -12.51
C VAL A 34 17.43 20.35 -12.67
N GLY A 35 17.96 20.58 -13.87
CA GLY A 35 18.70 21.78 -14.21
C GLY A 35 18.49 22.22 -15.66
N ASP A 36 18.87 23.45 -15.95
CA ASP A 36 18.73 24.04 -17.29
C ASP A 36 20.04 24.00 -18.10
N ALA A 37 21.11 23.45 -17.51
CA ALA A 37 22.43 23.33 -18.14
C ALA A 37 22.90 24.64 -18.80
N ASN A 38 22.62 25.79 -18.18
CA ASN A 38 22.96 27.13 -18.69
C ASN A 38 22.46 27.40 -20.12
N GLY A 39 21.29 26.84 -20.47
CA GLY A 39 20.64 27.11 -21.75
C GLY A 39 21.10 26.22 -22.92
N THR A 40 22.02 25.30 -22.71
CA THR A 40 22.54 24.41 -23.77
C THR A 40 22.28 22.95 -23.37
N LEU A 41 21.85 22.11 -24.31
CA LEU A 41 21.67 20.67 -24.05
C LEU A 41 23.01 20.04 -23.72
N PRO A 42 23.19 19.50 -22.50
CA PRO A 42 24.47 18.91 -22.09
C PRO A 42 24.64 17.49 -22.65
N THR A 43 25.88 17.08 -22.80
CA THR A 43 26.21 15.66 -22.94
C THR A 43 26.53 15.13 -21.55
N PRO A 44 25.84 14.11 -21.06
CA PRO A 44 26.17 13.49 -19.76
C PRO A 44 27.62 13.03 -19.71
N ASP A 45 28.34 13.42 -18.66
CA ASP A 45 29.75 13.07 -18.43
C ASP A 45 29.90 12.26 -17.13
N PRO A 46 30.46 11.05 -17.15
CA PRO A 46 30.70 10.24 -15.94
C PRO A 46 31.55 10.94 -14.87
N ALA A 47 32.36 11.91 -15.24
CA ALA A 47 33.19 12.68 -14.30
C ALA A 47 32.40 13.74 -13.51
N GLN A 48 31.15 14.00 -13.86
CA GLN A 48 30.31 14.97 -13.15
C GLN A 48 30.11 14.57 -11.69
N THR A 49 30.20 15.55 -10.81
CA THR A 49 29.89 15.46 -9.37
C THR A 49 28.67 16.30 -8.99
N LYS A 50 28.17 17.11 -9.90
CA LYS A 50 26.98 17.96 -9.78
C LYS A 50 26.39 18.25 -11.15
N LEU A 51 25.14 18.71 -11.21
CA LEU A 51 24.55 19.25 -12.43
C LEU A 51 25.26 20.54 -12.85
N VAL A 52 25.20 20.87 -14.14
CA VAL A 52 25.82 22.08 -14.70
C VAL A 52 25.15 23.35 -14.11
N ASN A 53 23.83 23.36 -14.06
CA ASN A 53 23.07 24.44 -13.43
C ASN A 53 21.76 23.93 -12.82
N GLN A 54 21.86 23.43 -11.59
CA GLN A 54 20.74 22.88 -10.85
C GLN A 54 19.70 23.98 -10.52
N LYS A 55 18.44 23.74 -10.85
CA LYS A 55 17.31 24.61 -10.54
C LYS A 55 16.47 24.08 -9.38
N ARG A 56 16.35 22.77 -9.26
CA ARG A 56 15.54 22.12 -8.23
C ARG A 56 16.18 20.80 -7.82
N ILE A 57 16.06 20.46 -6.54
CA ILE A 57 16.29 19.12 -6.01
C ILE A 57 15.15 18.78 -5.05
N ALA A 58 14.62 17.57 -5.10
CA ALA A 58 13.57 17.11 -4.21
C ALA A 58 13.57 15.57 -4.13
N PRO A 59 12.90 15.01 -3.13
CA PRO A 59 12.74 13.56 -3.00
C PRO A 59 12.11 12.92 -4.24
N LEU A 60 12.44 11.64 -4.46
CA LEU A 60 11.81 10.82 -5.49
C LEU A 60 10.36 10.51 -5.15
N ASN A 61 9.50 10.51 -6.16
CA ASN A 61 8.11 10.07 -6.05
C ASN A 61 7.94 8.58 -6.38
N LEU A 62 8.81 8.05 -7.25
CA LEU A 62 8.87 6.64 -7.62
C LEU A 62 10.31 6.21 -7.81
N LEU A 63 10.62 5.04 -7.30
CA LEU A 63 11.84 4.30 -7.62
C LEU A 63 11.46 2.82 -7.72
N ALA A 64 11.56 2.25 -8.91
CA ALA A 64 11.17 0.87 -9.17
C ALA A 64 12.06 0.21 -10.21
N VAL A 65 12.12 -1.12 -10.23
CA VAL A 65 12.69 -1.87 -11.35
C VAL A 65 11.72 -1.81 -12.52
N ASP A 66 12.23 -1.63 -13.72
CA ASP A 66 11.40 -1.66 -14.93
C ASP A 66 10.81 -3.08 -15.11
N PRO A 67 9.48 -3.24 -15.15
CA PRO A 67 8.85 -4.55 -15.31
C PRO A 67 9.19 -5.22 -16.65
N ASN A 68 9.59 -4.45 -17.67
CA ASN A 68 9.96 -4.95 -18.98
C ASN A 68 11.46 -5.25 -19.12
N ASN A 69 12.28 -4.70 -18.23
CA ASN A 69 13.74 -4.91 -18.26
C ASN A 69 14.33 -4.82 -16.85
N THR A 70 14.59 -5.97 -16.25
CA THR A 70 15.11 -6.09 -14.88
C THR A 70 16.51 -5.52 -14.67
N SER A 71 17.23 -5.12 -15.73
CA SER A 71 18.51 -4.41 -15.65
C SER A 71 18.35 -2.89 -15.66
N GLN A 72 17.10 -2.39 -15.56
CA GLN A 72 16.80 -0.97 -15.55
C GLN A 72 16.00 -0.59 -14.31
N ILE A 73 16.27 0.61 -13.80
CA ILE A 73 15.44 1.26 -12.79
C ILE A 73 14.76 2.47 -13.39
N ILE A 74 13.55 2.72 -12.91
CA ILE A 74 12.76 3.90 -13.23
C ILE A 74 12.74 4.77 -11.98
N ALA A 75 13.21 6.01 -12.10
CA ALA A 75 13.13 7.02 -11.07
C ALA A 75 12.26 8.17 -11.54
N GLU A 76 11.31 8.62 -10.72
CA GLU A 76 10.41 9.73 -11.04
C GLU A 76 10.39 10.79 -9.95
N GLN A 77 10.26 12.03 -10.39
CA GLN A 77 9.98 13.17 -9.54
C GLN A 77 8.81 13.97 -10.12
N ILE A 78 7.91 14.38 -9.24
CA ILE A 78 6.80 15.27 -9.59
C ILE A 78 7.17 16.69 -9.19
N ILE A 79 7.08 17.62 -10.13
CA ILE A 79 7.24 19.05 -9.90
C ILE A 79 5.83 19.67 -9.87
N PRO A 80 5.37 20.17 -8.72
CA PRO A 80 4.03 20.71 -8.58
C PRO A 80 3.87 22.06 -9.34
N GLU A 81 2.64 22.53 -9.48
CA GLU A 81 2.33 23.71 -10.29
C GLU A 81 2.83 25.03 -9.70
N ASN A 82 3.04 25.09 -8.38
CA ASN A 82 3.56 26.26 -7.68
C ASN A 82 5.09 26.40 -7.78
N GLU A 83 5.79 25.39 -8.32
CA GLU A 83 7.22 25.41 -8.58
C GLU A 83 7.50 25.44 -10.08
N GLY A 84 8.44 26.24 -10.54
CA GLY A 84 8.74 26.38 -11.97
C GLY A 84 9.46 27.67 -12.29
N GLY A 85 9.22 28.21 -13.50
CA GLY A 85 9.90 29.39 -14.02
C GLY A 85 11.27 29.07 -14.61
N PHE A 86 11.54 27.79 -14.95
CA PHE A 86 12.84 27.36 -15.49
C PHE A 86 12.71 26.30 -16.59
N TRP A 87 13.75 26.22 -17.41
CA TRP A 87 13.92 25.13 -18.36
C TRP A 87 14.54 23.90 -17.70
N ILE A 88 14.22 22.74 -18.22
CA ILE A 88 14.79 21.45 -17.83
C ILE A 88 15.51 20.87 -19.04
N ARG A 89 16.81 20.57 -18.89
CA ARG A 89 17.69 19.98 -19.92
C ARG A 89 18.57 18.87 -19.36
N GLU A 90 18.75 18.85 -18.02
CA GLU A 90 19.56 17.87 -17.31
C GLU A 90 18.82 17.34 -16.08
N ILE A 91 19.10 16.09 -15.74
CA ILE A 91 18.52 15.39 -14.59
C ILE A 91 19.65 14.71 -13.85
N GLY A 92 19.64 14.74 -12.52
CA GLY A 92 20.58 14.04 -11.66
C GLY A 92 19.88 13.21 -10.60
N LEU A 93 20.39 12.00 -10.34
CA LEU A 93 19.98 11.17 -9.19
C LEU A 93 21.03 11.26 -8.10
N TYR A 94 20.59 11.43 -6.88
CA TYR A 94 21.41 11.56 -5.69
C TYR A 94 21.06 10.49 -4.65
N ASP A 95 22.09 10.07 -3.92
CA ASP A 95 21.93 9.19 -2.77
C ASP A 95 21.61 9.98 -1.48
N ASP A 96 21.51 9.25 -0.36
CA ASP A 96 21.26 9.80 0.97
C ASP A 96 22.45 10.61 1.53
N ASP A 97 23.66 10.43 1.00
CA ASP A 97 24.83 11.26 1.31
C ASP A 97 24.92 12.53 0.45
N GLY A 98 23.99 12.74 -0.49
CA GLY A 98 23.98 13.87 -1.42
C GLY A 98 25.01 13.73 -2.55
N ILE A 99 25.45 12.54 -2.88
CA ILE A 99 26.38 12.28 -3.97
C ILE A 99 25.61 12.05 -5.28
N LEU A 100 26.05 12.68 -6.36
CA LEU A 100 25.48 12.48 -7.70
C LEU A 100 25.83 11.08 -8.21
N ILE A 101 24.82 10.21 -8.28
CA ILE A 101 24.97 8.81 -8.68
C ILE A 101 24.78 8.62 -10.18
N ALA A 102 23.84 9.33 -10.78
CA ALA A 102 23.57 9.26 -12.21
C ALA A 102 23.20 10.62 -12.76
N VAL A 103 23.51 10.83 -14.03
CA VAL A 103 23.17 12.05 -14.77
C VAL A 103 22.58 11.69 -16.12
N ALA A 104 21.60 12.47 -16.55
CA ALA A 104 20.96 12.35 -17.86
C ALA A 104 20.76 13.71 -18.49
N ASN A 105 20.68 13.74 -19.81
CA ASN A 105 20.10 14.82 -20.54
C ASN A 105 18.65 14.47 -20.96
N CYS A 106 17.83 15.46 -21.23
CA CYS A 106 16.45 15.25 -21.64
C CYS A 106 16.04 16.29 -22.72
N PRO A 107 14.94 16.03 -23.46
CA PRO A 107 14.35 17.04 -24.32
C PRO A 107 14.07 18.31 -23.53
N GLU A 108 14.45 19.47 -24.11
CA GLU A 108 14.20 20.75 -23.45
C GLU A 108 12.71 20.91 -23.15
N THR A 109 12.40 21.22 -21.92
CA THR A 109 11.04 21.45 -21.49
C THR A 109 11.00 22.64 -20.53
N TYR A 110 10.12 23.60 -20.80
CA TYR A 110 9.85 24.68 -19.86
C TYR A 110 8.84 24.23 -18.81
N LYS A 111 9.18 24.41 -17.54
CA LYS A 111 8.29 24.17 -16.41
C LYS A 111 7.69 25.50 -15.96
N PRO A 112 6.45 25.82 -16.33
CA PRO A 112 5.78 27.05 -15.87
C PRO A 112 5.44 26.92 -14.39
N GLN A 113 5.40 28.05 -13.70
CA GLN A 113 4.86 28.17 -12.34
C GLN A 113 3.52 28.91 -12.35
N LEU A 114 2.70 28.66 -11.32
CA LEU A 114 1.33 29.19 -11.27
C LEU A 114 1.29 30.73 -11.32
N GLN A 115 2.29 31.40 -10.76
CA GLN A 115 2.41 32.87 -10.76
C GLN A 115 2.57 33.49 -12.16
N GLU A 116 2.95 32.69 -13.18
CA GLU A 116 3.02 33.12 -14.58
C GLU A 116 1.64 33.12 -15.26
N GLY A 117 0.55 32.82 -14.53
CA GLY A 117 -0.82 32.79 -15.01
C GLY A 117 -1.29 31.43 -15.52
N SER A 118 -0.40 30.43 -15.60
CA SER A 118 -0.74 29.05 -15.97
C SER A 118 0.32 28.12 -15.41
N GLY A 119 -0.02 27.35 -14.37
CA GLY A 119 0.80 26.30 -13.81
C GLY A 119 0.42 24.93 -14.36
N ARG A 120 1.32 23.96 -14.27
CA ARG A 120 1.02 22.54 -14.47
C ARG A 120 1.93 21.68 -13.62
N THR A 121 1.40 20.58 -13.11
CA THR A 121 2.21 19.52 -12.52
C THR A 121 2.98 18.80 -13.64
N GLN A 122 4.25 18.53 -13.45
CA GLN A 122 5.10 17.85 -14.43
C GLN A 122 5.84 16.70 -13.78
N THR A 123 5.74 15.51 -14.39
CA THR A 123 6.51 14.33 -13.98
C THR A 123 7.79 14.27 -14.80
N ILE A 124 8.94 14.19 -14.11
CA ILE A 124 10.24 13.91 -14.69
C ILE A 124 10.58 12.45 -14.42
N ARG A 125 10.90 11.72 -15.49
CA ARG A 125 11.25 10.30 -15.42
C ARG A 125 12.64 10.08 -15.97
N MET A 126 13.48 9.36 -15.23
CA MET A 126 14.77 8.85 -15.68
C MET A 126 14.72 7.32 -15.70
N ILE A 127 15.21 6.74 -16.79
CA ILE A 127 15.43 5.30 -16.91
C ILE A 127 16.94 5.10 -16.92
N LEU A 128 17.46 4.34 -15.94
CA LEU A 128 18.90 4.11 -15.77
C LEU A 128 19.18 2.61 -15.87
N ILE A 129 20.13 2.26 -16.74
CA ILE A 129 20.65 0.89 -16.83
C ILE A 129 21.70 0.70 -15.73
N VAL A 130 21.57 -0.38 -14.96
CA VAL A 130 22.45 -0.72 -13.86
C VAL A 130 22.90 -2.18 -13.94
N SER A 131 24.09 -2.48 -13.44
CA SER A 131 24.63 -3.85 -13.43
C SER A 131 23.91 -4.75 -12.42
N SER A 132 23.33 -4.19 -11.36
CA SER A 132 22.61 -4.93 -10.32
C SER A 132 21.50 -4.06 -9.72
N THR A 133 20.25 -4.37 -10.03
CA THR A 133 19.07 -3.71 -9.44
C THR A 133 18.85 -4.13 -7.99
N SER A 134 19.27 -5.34 -7.60
CA SER A 134 19.15 -5.84 -6.21
C SER A 134 20.03 -5.06 -5.21
N SER A 135 21.08 -4.38 -5.70
CA SER A 135 21.97 -3.54 -4.89
C SER A 135 21.46 -2.10 -4.75
N ILE A 136 20.24 -1.80 -5.20
CA ILE A 136 19.60 -0.50 -5.04
C ILE A 136 18.41 -0.65 -4.10
N SER A 137 18.32 0.22 -3.09
CA SER A 137 17.17 0.29 -2.19
C SER A 137 16.02 0.95 -2.93
N LEU A 138 14.90 0.23 -3.07
CA LEU A 138 13.68 0.72 -3.72
C LEU A 138 12.70 1.37 -2.72
N LYS A 139 13.17 1.69 -1.50
CA LYS A 139 12.34 2.35 -0.49
C LYS A 139 12.31 3.85 -0.73
N ILE A 140 11.11 4.38 -0.83
CA ILE A 140 10.83 5.82 -0.85
C ILE A 140 10.15 6.18 0.47
N ASP A 141 10.52 7.32 1.04
CA ASP A 141 9.85 7.82 2.24
C ASP A 141 8.44 8.29 1.88
N PRO A 142 7.38 7.60 2.35
CA PRO A 142 6.01 7.95 1.98
C PRO A 142 5.57 9.32 2.53
N SER A 143 6.25 9.87 3.51
CA SER A 143 5.90 11.16 4.13
C SER A 143 6.19 12.37 3.23
N VAL A 144 7.01 12.18 2.19
CA VAL A 144 7.51 13.27 1.31
C VAL A 144 6.96 13.19 -0.11
N VAL A 145 6.15 12.17 -0.42
CA VAL A 145 5.74 11.84 -1.79
C VAL A 145 4.33 12.35 -2.08
N LEU A 146 4.20 13.16 -3.13
CA LEU A 146 2.88 13.44 -3.73
C LEU A 146 2.38 12.17 -4.42
N ALA A 147 1.31 11.58 -3.89
CA ALA A 147 0.68 10.42 -4.49
C ALA A 147 0.15 10.76 -5.90
N THR A 148 0.51 9.97 -6.90
CA THR A 148 -0.12 10.10 -8.22
C THR A 148 -1.58 9.67 -8.15
N ARG A 149 -2.43 10.20 -9.04
CA ARG A 149 -3.84 9.76 -9.12
C ARG A 149 -3.93 8.24 -9.29
N GLN A 150 -3.12 7.65 -10.15
CA GLN A 150 -3.11 6.21 -10.38
C GLN A 150 -2.79 5.42 -9.11
N TYR A 151 -1.79 5.84 -8.34
CA TYR A 151 -1.46 5.18 -7.07
C TYR A 151 -2.65 5.20 -6.09
N VAL A 152 -3.36 6.35 -6.01
CA VAL A 152 -4.55 6.49 -5.15
C VAL A 152 -5.68 5.58 -5.65
N ASP A 153 -5.92 5.55 -6.97
CA ASP A 153 -6.96 4.72 -7.58
C ASP A 153 -6.67 3.22 -7.36
N ASP A 154 -5.42 2.79 -7.57
CA ASP A 154 -4.99 1.41 -7.35
C ASP A 154 -5.17 0.99 -5.88
N LYS A 155 -4.81 1.87 -4.93
CA LYS A 155 -5.02 1.61 -3.50
C LYS A 155 -6.49 1.61 -3.11
N ALA A 156 -7.30 2.45 -3.72
CA ALA A 156 -8.75 2.44 -3.52
C ALA A 156 -9.40 1.14 -4.00
N ILE A 157 -8.94 0.60 -5.15
CA ILE A 157 -9.39 -0.70 -5.69
C ILE A 157 -8.99 -1.84 -4.75
N GLU A 158 -7.74 -1.84 -4.26
CA GLU A 158 -7.24 -2.84 -3.31
C GLU A 158 -8.07 -2.86 -2.01
N VAL A 159 -8.31 -1.69 -1.41
CA VAL A 159 -9.12 -1.56 -0.19
C VAL A 159 -10.57 -2.00 -0.43
N LYS A 160 -11.15 -1.63 -1.57
CA LYS A 160 -12.50 -2.06 -1.96
C LYS A 160 -12.59 -3.58 -2.09
N GLY A 161 -11.61 -4.20 -2.78
CA GLY A 161 -11.54 -5.66 -2.92
C GLY A 161 -11.44 -6.36 -1.58
N TYR A 162 -10.61 -5.86 -0.66
CA TYR A 162 -10.50 -6.38 0.70
C TYR A 162 -11.83 -6.27 1.47
N ALA A 163 -12.51 -5.11 1.40
CA ALA A 163 -13.79 -4.91 2.06
C ALA A 163 -14.88 -5.85 1.51
N ASP A 164 -14.94 -6.01 0.20
CA ASP A 164 -15.88 -6.93 -0.46
C ASP A 164 -15.62 -8.40 -0.05
N ASP A 165 -14.37 -8.81 0.06
CA ASP A 165 -14.00 -10.16 0.50
C ASP A 165 -14.36 -10.39 1.98
N GLN A 166 -14.15 -9.40 2.85
CA GLN A 166 -14.59 -9.51 4.25
C GLN A 166 -16.11 -9.59 4.36
N MET A 167 -16.83 -8.79 3.56
CA MET A 167 -18.30 -8.84 3.52
C MET A 167 -18.82 -10.18 3.02
N LYS A 168 -18.22 -10.74 1.95
CA LYS A 168 -18.57 -12.08 1.44
C LYS A 168 -18.36 -13.16 2.49
N LYS A 169 -17.22 -13.13 3.20
CA LYS A 169 -16.94 -14.08 4.30
C LYS A 169 -17.94 -13.93 5.44
N HIS A 170 -18.30 -12.69 5.79
CA HIS A 170 -19.28 -12.40 6.82
C HIS A 170 -20.68 -12.95 6.45
N ILE A 171 -21.14 -12.72 5.22
CA ILE A 171 -22.44 -13.21 4.73
C ILE A 171 -22.47 -14.74 4.60
N ALA A 172 -21.34 -15.34 4.21
CA ALA A 172 -21.23 -16.80 4.02
C ALA A 172 -21.08 -17.57 5.33
N ALA A 173 -20.83 -16.90 6.46
CA ALA A 173 -20.70 -17.57 7.74
C ALA A 173 -22.08 -18.00 8.28
N ASP A 174 -22.18 -19.23 8.75
CA ASP A 174 -23.43 -19.77 9.31
C ASP A 174 -23.94 -18.97 10.52
N ASN A 175 -23.04 -18.45 11.34
CA ASN A 175 -23.33 -17.56 12.45
C ASN A 175 -22.25 -16.49 12.58
N PRO A 176 -22.31 -15.39 11.81
CA PRO A 176 -21.32 -14.32 11.88
C PRO A 176 -21.41 -13.51 13.18
N HIS A 177 -22.52 -13.60 13.90
CA HIS A 177 -22.80 -12.88 15.15
C HIS A 177 -23.05 -13.85 16.30
N LYS A 178 -22.00 -14.59 16.70
CA LYS A 178 -22.07 -15.62 17.75
C LYS A 178 -22.60 -15.15 19.11
N GLN A 179 -22.65 -13.83 19.32
CA GLN A 179 -23.24 -13.22 20.52
C GLN A 179 -24.79 -13.23 20.52
N TYR A 180 -25.41 -13.56 19.38
CA TYR A 180 -26.86 -13.64 19.26
C TYR A 180 -27.31 -15.09 19.06
N PRO A 181 -28.39 -15.54 19.75
CA PRO A 181 -28.99 -16.83 19.47
C PRO A 181 -29.58 -16.90 18.05
N LEU A 182 -29.41 -18.03 17.38
CA LEU A 182 -30.04 -18.30 16.11
C LEU A 182 -31.48 -18.76 16.32
N ILE A 183 -32.44 -18.17 15.60
CA ILE A 183 -33.85 -18.59 15.65
C ILE A 183 -33.99 -20.08 15.29
N ALA A 184 -33.22 -20.55 14.29
CA ALA A 184 -33.20 -21.95 13.86
C ALA A 184 -32.79 -22.95 14.95
N ASN A 185 -32.03 -22.53 15.96
CA ASN A 185 -31.57 -23.37 17.05
C ASN A 185 -32.52 -23.40 18.24
N ALA A 186 -33.62 -22.63 18.20
CA ALA A 186 -34.66 -22.62 19.26
C ALA A 186 -34.05 -22.44 20.66
N LEU A 187 -33.13 -21.50 20.83
CA LEU A 187 -32.41 -21.17 22.08
C LEU A 187 -31.45 -22.29 22.58
N LYS A 188 -31.04 -23.20 21.70
CA LYS A 188 -30.07 -24.26 22.06
C LYS A 188 -28.75 -23.69 22.62
N GLU A 189 -28.28 -22.56 22.13
CA GLU A 189 -27.07 -21.89 22.61
C GLU A 189 -27.16 -21.52 24.10
N ILE A 190 -28.35 -21.14 24.56
CA ILE A 190 -28.60 -20.83 25.97
C ILE A 190 -28.56 -22.10 26.81
N ALA A 191 -29.10 -23.21 26.29
CA ALA A 191 -29.08 -24.49 26.96
C ALA A 191 -27.64 -25.04 27.03
N ASP A 192 -26.89 -24.95 25.94
CA ASP A 192 -25.47 -25.40 25.88
C ASP A 192 -24.58 -24.56 26.80
N ALA A 193 -24.90 -23.28 27.03
CA ALA A 193 -24.23 -22.42 28.01
C ALA A 193 -24.65 -22.69 29.47
N GLY A 194 -25.59 -23.61 29.72
CA GLY A 194 -26.09 -23.93 31.07
C GLY A 194 -26.99 -22.84 31.67
N LEU A 195 -27.50 -21.93 30.86
CA LEU A 195 -28.27 -20.75 31.31
C LEU A 195 -29.79 -20.94 31.27
N SER A 196 -30.30 -22.14 30.98
CA SER A 196 -31.72 -22.41 30.82
C SER A 196 -32.54 -22.02 32.05
N ALA A 197 -32.04 -22.36 33.27
CA ALA A 197 -32.72 -22.02 34.52
C ALA A 197 -32.84 -20.49 34.75
N GLU A 198 -31.78 -19.75 34.41
CA GLU A 198 -31.77 -18.30 34.57
C GLU A 198 -32.67 -17.61 33.54
N VAL A 199 -32.74 -18.12 32.32
CA VAL A 199 -33.69 -17.62 31.31
C VAL A 199 -35.15 -17.85 31.76
N LEU A 200 -35.46 -19.06 32.22
CA LEU A 200 -36.80 -19.36 32.75
C LEU A 200 -37.17 -18.44 33.92
N LYS A 201 -36.25 -18.19 34.85
CA LYS A 201 -36.42 -17.25 35.94
C LYS A 201 -36.70 -15.82 35.47
N ASN A 202 -35.89 -15.32 34.50
CA ASN A 202 -36.01 -13.98 33.92
C ASN A 202 -37.34 -13.80 33.17
N LEU A 203 -37.86 -14.86 32.58
CA LEU A 203 -39.17 -14.89 31.92
C LEU A 203 -40.35 -15.04 32.89
N GLY A 204 -40.10 -15.15 34.20
CA GLY A 204 -41.12 -15.43 35.20
C GLY A 204 -41.61 -16.88 35.18
N LEU A 205 -40.93 -17.76 34.46
CA LEU A 205 -41.30 -19.18 34.31
C LEU A 205 -40.45 -20.12 35.19
N GLY A 206 -39.70 -19.57 36.14
CA GLY A 206 -38.82 -20.34 37.00
C GLY A 206 -39.51 -21.40 37.85
N GLY A 207 -40.79 -21.32 38.02
CA GLY A 207 -41.63 -22.35 38.66
C GLY A 207 -42.47 -23.18 37.69
N ALA A 208 -42.25 -23.00 36.37
CA ALA A 208 -43.05 -23.73 35.38
C ALA A 208 -42.73 -25.24 35.43
N LYS A 209 -43.77 -26.02 35.63
CA LYS A 209 -43.64 -27.46 35.62
C LYS A 209 -43.83 -28.00 34.20
N TYR A 210 -43.05 -29.01 33.85
CA TYR A 210 -43.21 -29.70 32.58
C TYR A 210 -43.30 -31.21 32.82
N VAL A 211 -43.94 -31.90 31.91
CA VAL A 211 -44.12 -33.34 31.97
C VAL A 211 -42.79 -34.06 31.68
N THR A 212 -42.28 -34.79 32.61
CA THR A 212 -41.03 -35.59 32.46
C THR A 212 -41.30 -37.01 31.95
N SER A 213 -42.49 -37.53 32.27
CA SER A 213 -42.90 -38.86 31.81
C SER A 213 -44.41 -38.98 31.80
N ARG A 214 -44.95 -39.81 30.94
CA ARG A 214 -46.38 -40.18 30.90
C ARG A 214 -46.53 -41.64 30.48
N GLY A 215 -47.58 -42.25 30.94
CA GLY A 215 -47.95 -43.61 30.56
C GLY A 215 -49.37 -43.96 30.91
N SER A 216 -49.79 -45.22 30.64
CA SER A 216 -51.08 -45.77 31.05
C SER A 216 -50.91 -47.26 31.36
N ASN A 217 -51.73 -47.75 32.28
CA ASN A 217 -51.82 -49.14 32.66
C ASN A 217 -53.30 -49.50 32.94
N ALA A 218 -53.55 -50.69 33.44
CA ALA A 218 -54.92 -51.18 33.76
C ALA A 218 -55.65 -50.34 34.82
N ASN A 219 -54.92 -49.49 35.60
CA ASN A 219 -55.49 -48.64 36.66
C ASN A 219 -55.71 -47.19 36.19
N GLY A 220 -55.32 -46.82 34.98
CA GLY A 220 -55.48 -45.48 34.41
C GLY A 220 -54.26 -44.92 33.72
N ALA A 221 -54.34 -43.67 33.20
CA ALA A 221 -53.25 -42.92 32.63
C ALA A 221 -52.56 -42.10 33.75
N TRP A 222 -51.25 -41.89 33.63
CA TRP A 222 -50.52 -41.11 34.61
C TRP A 222 -49.52 -40.15 33.94
N VAL A 223 -49.23 -39.06 34.61
CA VAL A 223 -48.26 -38.05 34.21
C VAL A 223 -47.35 -37.73 35.38
N ILE A 224 -46.05 -37.72 35.16
CA ILE A 224 -45.04 -37.27 36.14
C ILE A 224 -44.54 -35.90 35.70
N TRP A 225 -44.58 -34.95 36.60
CA TRP A 225 -44.15 -33.58 36.42
C TRP A 225 -42.69 -33.42 36.87
N SER A 226 -42.05 -32.33 36.44
CA SER A 226 -40.62 -32.02 36.72
C SER A 226 -40.34 -31.80 38.23
N ASP A 227 -41.33 -31.54 39.04
CA ASP A 227 -41.27 -31.43 40.49
C ASP A 227 -41.51 -32.74 41.24
N GLY A 228 -41.69 -33.83 40.50
CA GLY A 228 -41.99 -35.16 41.06
C GLY A 228 -43.46 -35.42 41.35
N ALA A 229 -44.35 -34.46 41.11
CA ALA A 229 -45.79 -34.68 41.25
C ALA A 229 -46.27 -35.71 40.22
N ILE A 230 -47.22 -36.60 40.66
CA ILE A 230 -47.88 -37.60 39.82
C ILE A 230 -49.32 -37.29 39.75
N GLU A 231 -49.86 -37.15 38.55
CA GLU A 231 -51.30 -37.08 38.26
C GLU A 231 -51.75 -38.41 37.63
N VAL A 232 -52.87 -38.95 38.09
CA VAL A 232 -53.43 -40.23 37.65
C VAL A 232 -54.83 -39.99 37.08
#